data_a655d87ce1cd5e4d504a088a83151c1a
#
_entry.id   a655d87ce1cd5e4d504a088a83151c1a
#
_cell.length_a   1.000
_cell.length_b   1.000
_cell.length_c   1.000
_cell.angle_alpha   90.00
_cell.angle_beta   90.00
_cell.angle_gamma   90.00
#
_symmetry.space_group_name_H-M   'P 1'
#
loop_
_entity.id
_entity.type
_entity.pdbx_description
1 polymer ?
#
loop_
_entity_poly.entity_id
_entity_poly.type
_entity_poly.pdbx_seq_one_letter_code
_entity_poly.pdbx_strand_id
1 'polypeptide(L)'
;MNQVILLICRALFSFGSRIYYLKMLSKLKIKKINSFHSTKGRYNEGKFLAEGPKVVSELLNEGIVTELFFTEQYSEFVKDALAKHVFNFSIITEKELSKISNFSTPNGLLAICKFPNFDFSINVLRKSFSLYLDGIKDPGNLGTIVRVCDWFGINNIVCSLDTVDCFNSKVIQSSMGSIARVQVHYMDFKKFYSDIKNFINPDFQVFAATLDGKNAFKFKFPEFGVLIIGSESHGVSNDILSLVKSEISIPKRNQVRAESLNAASAASIIISEWTKNKFL
;
A
#
# COMPACT_ATOMS: atom_id res chain seq x y z
N MET A 1 5.36 9.32 52.94
CA MET A 1 5.23 8.42 51.75
C MET A 1 4.17 8.98 50.81
N ASN A 2 4.26 10.25 50.34
CA ASN A 2 3.27 10.89 49.46
C ASN A 2 3.83 12.06 48.61
N GLN A 3 5.15 12.15 48.38
CA GLN A 3 5.74 13.22 47.56
C GLN A 3 6.43 12.74 46.28
N VAL A 4 6.50 11.45 45.99
CA VAL A 4 7.19 10.91 44.81
C VAL A 4 6.20 10.68 43.63
N ILE A 5 4.91 10.68 43.86
CA ILE A 5 3.88 10.43 42.83
C ILE A 5 3.51 11.72 42.03
N LEU A 6 3.86 12.91 42.54
CA LEU A 6 3.44 14.20 41.93
C LEU A 6 4.40 14.77 40.90
N LEU A 7 5.52 14.12 40.59
CA LEU A 7 6.55 14.68 39.70
C LEU A 7 6.52 14.13 38.25
N ILE A 8 5.55 13.29 37.89
CA ILE A 8 5.46 12.67 36.55
C ILE A 8 4.43 13.35 35.64
N CYS A 9 3.72 14.35 36.10
CA CYS A 9 2.66 15.04 35.36
C CYS A 9 3.03 16.47 34.97
N ARG A 10 4.06 16.72 34.18
CA ARG A 10 4.36 18.07 33.69
C ARG A 10 4.83 18.09 32.23
N ALA A 11 3.94 17.86 31.30
CA ALA A 11 3.82 18.63 30.08
C ALA A 11 2.33 18.81 29.80
N LEU A 12 1.83 19.98 30.13
CA LEU A 12 0.46 20.41 29.87
C LEU A 12 0.44 20.95 28.43
N PHE A 13 -0.26 20.28 27.52
CA PHE A 13 -0.61 20.82 26.23
C PHE A 13 -2.05 21.24 26.23
N SER A 14 -2.33 22.50 25.91
CA SER A 14 -3.68 22.97 25.71
C SER A 14 -4.00 22.98 24.22
N PHE A 15 -4.92 22.13 23.80
CA PHE A 15 -5.55 22.21 22.48
C PHE A 15 -6.94 22.83 22.67
N GLY A 16 -7.09 24.10 22.40
CA GLY A 16 -8.31 24.84 22.73
C GLY A 16 -8.58 24.86 24.23
N SER A 17 -9.82 24.56 24.67
CA SER A 17 -10.21 24.49 26.09
C SER A 17 -9.90 23.16 26.77
N ARG A 18 -9.23 22.22 26.12
CA ARG A 18 -8.92 20.89 26.68
C ARG A 18 -7.43 20.78 27.04
N ILE A 19 -7.18 20.33 28.27
CA ILE A 19 -5.84 20.04 28.80
C ILE A 19 -5.57 18.55 28.58
N TYR A 20 -4.47 18.23 27.91
CA TYR A 20 -4.05 16.84 27.68
C TYR A 20 -2.79 16.52 28.48
N TYR A 21 -2.75 15.36 29.07
CA TYR A 21 -1.63 14.86 29.86
C TYR A 21 -0.83 13.84 29.09
N LEU A 22 0.49 13.84 29.27
CA LEU A 22 1.35 12.71 28.91
C LEU A 22 0.80 11.46 29.59
N LYS A 23 0.22 10.56 28.84
CA LYS A 23 -0.33 9.30 29.34
C LYS A 23 0.60 8.16 28.98
N MET A 24 1.28 7.60 29.98
CA MET A 24 2.07 6.39 29.78
C MET A 24 1.24 5.28 29.13
N LEU A 25 1.78 4.69 28.06
CA LEU A 25 1.14 3.55 27.41
C LEU A 25 1.12 2.34 28.35
N SER A 26 -0.07 1.80 28.63
CA SER A 26 -0.18 0.58 29.40
C SER A 26 0.45 -0.60 28.67
N LYS A 27 0.95 -1.61 29.41
CA LYS A 27 1.49 -2.85 28.83
C LYS A 27 0.49 -3.52 27.87
N LEU A 28 -0.80 -3.49 28.22
CA LEU A 28 -1.87 -4.03 27.36
C LEU A 28 -2.00 -3.25 26.05
N LYS A 29 -1.91 -1.92 26.09
CA LYS A 29 -1.97 -1.09 24.89
C LYS A 29 -0.78 -1.34 23.97
N ILE A 30 0.44 -1.40 24.52
CA ILE A 30 1.66 -1.75 23.78
C ILE A 30 1.51 -3.14 23.12
N LYS A 31 1.05 -4.15 23.87
CA LYS A 31 0.80 -5.50 23.34
C LYS A 31 -0.22 -5.48 22.19
N LYS A 32 -1.29 -4.70 22.34
CA LYS A 32 -2.32 -4.53 21.31
C LYS A 32 -1.73 -3.89 20.04
N ILE A 33 -0.98 -2.78 20.16
CA ILE A 33 -0.36 -2.11 19.02
C ILE A 33 0.62 -3.07 18.34
N ASN A 34 1.46 -3.75 19.10
CA ASN A 34 2.46 -4.68 18.56
C ASN A 34 1.82 -5.90 17.86
N SER A 35 0.58 -6.26 18.16
CA SER A 35 -0.11 -7.31 17.42
C SER A 35 -0.32 -6.97 15.95
N PHE A 36 -0.44 -5.68 15.60
CA PHE A 36 -0.59 -5.21 14.22
C PHE A 36 0.68 -5.33 13.36
N HIS A 37 1.83 -5.65 13.95
CA HIS A 37 3.02 -6.00 13.17
C HIS A 37 2.88 -7.36 12.47
N SER A 38 2.00 -8.24 12.97
CA SER A 38 1.69 -9.52 12.32
C SER A 38 0.46 -9.43 11.41
N THR A 39 0.46 -10.19 10.32
CA THR A 39 -0.69 -10.30 9.42
C THR A 39 -1.95 -10.73 10.17
N LYS A 40 -1.84 -11.78 11.01
CA LYS A 40 -2.96 -12.26 11.83
C LYS A 40 -3.57 -11.16 12.71
N GLY A 41 -2.73 -10.35 13.36
CA GLY A 41 -3.20 -9.26 14.21
C GLY A 41 -3.93 -8.17 13.42
N ARG A 42 -3.41 -7.82 12.23
CA ARG A 42 -4.06 -6.84 11.35
C ARG A 42 -5.44 -7.29 10.89
N TYR A 43 -5.54 -8.50 10.37
CA TYR A 43 -6.81 -9.01 9.81
C TYR A 43 -7.85 -9.33 10.88
N ASN A 44 -7.46 -9.77 12.07
CA ASN A 44 -8.39 -9.97 13.19
C ASN A 44 -9.10 -8.68 13.63
N GLU A 45 -8.44 -7.54 13.50
CA GLU A 45 -8.95 -6.24 13.94
C GLU A 45 -9.35 -5.32 12.79
N GLY A 46 -9.07 -5.69 11.55
CA GLY A 46 -9.27 -4.82 10.39
C GLY A 46 -8.45 -3.52 10.47
N LYS A 47 -7.23 -3.58 11.05
CA LYS A 47 -6.40 -2.41 11.33
C LYS A 47 -4.93 -2.64 10.97
N PHE A 48 -4.24 -1.55 10.64
CA PHE A 48 -2.80 -1.56 10.38
C PHE A 48 -2.11 -0.34 11.00
N LEU A 49 -0.78 -0.36 10.98
CA LEU A 49 0.06 0.74 11.47
C LEU A 49 0.64 1.53 10.31
N ALA A 50 0.66 2.85 10.47
CA ALA A 50 1.36 3.76 9.59
C ALA A 50 2.29 4.66 10.40
N GLU A 51 3.50 4.91 9.90
CA GLU A 51 4.52 5.67 10.61
C GLU A 51 5.05 6.81 9.75
N GLY A 52 5.37 7.92 10.41
CA GLY A 52 5.94 9.11 9.79
C GLY A 52 4.92 10.11 9.24
N PRO A 53 5.27 11.41 9.24
CA PRO A 53 4.30 12.49 9.02
C PRO A 53 3.69 12.48 7.63
N LYS A 54 4.46 12.17 6.58
CA LYS A 54 3.95 12.17 5.20
C LYS A 54 2.89 11.11 4.97
N VAL A 55 3.15 9.86 5.37
CA VAL A 55 2.19 8.76 5.21
C VAL A 55 0.96 8.99 6.06
N VAL A 56 1.14 9.42 7.33
CA VAL A 56 0.03 9.67 8.23
C VAL A 56 -0.84 10.83 7.74
N SER A 57 -0.25 11.90 7.19
CA SER A 57 -1.00 13.02 6.60
C SER A 57 -1.92 12.56 5.47
N GLU A 58 -1.42 11.72 4.55
CA GLU A 58 -2.24 11.16 3.46
C GLU A 58 -3.41 10.34 4.02
N LEU A 59 -3.15 9.46 5.00
CA LEU A 59 -4.17 8.59 5.58
C LEU A 59 -5.19 9.34 6.45
N LEU A 60 -4.81 10.49 7.03
CA LEU A 60 -5.73 11.42 7.70
C LEU A 60 -6.72 12.02 6.69
N ASN A 61 -6.24 12.44 5.53
CA ASN A 61 -7.09 13.00 4.46
C ASN A 61 -8.11 11.97 3.96
N GLU A 62 -7.76 10.68 3.97
CA GLU A 62 -8.68 9.59 3.63
C GLU A 62 -9.63 9.17 4.78
N GLY A 63 -9.50 9.79 5.96
CA GLY A 63 -10.40 9.56 7.10
C GLY A 63 -10.31 8.16 7.72
N ILE A 64 -9.20 7.45 7.52
CA ILE A 64 -9.03 6.08 8.02
C ILE A 64 -8.19 5.99 9.29
N VAL A 65 -7.55 7.07 9.73
CA VAL A 65 -6.82 7.12 11.00
C VAL A 65 -7.81 7.08 12.16
N THR A 66 -7.63 6.15 13.09
CA THR A 66 -8.49 5.99 14.28
C THR A 66 -7.81 6.44 15.56
N GLU A 67 -6.48 6.32 15.64
CA GLU A 67 -5.69 6.72 16.79
C GLU A 67 -4.27 7.12 16.37
N LEU A 68 -3.73 8.16 17.03
CA LEU A 68 -2.43 8.73 16.73
C LEU A 68 -1.56 8.78 17.98
N PHE A 69 -0.32 8.32 17.86
CA PHE A 69 0.71 8.41 18.89
C PHE A 69 1.83 9.29 18.37
N PHE A 70 2.26 10.28 19.15
CA PHE A 70 3.27 11.21 18.68
C PHE A 70 4.12 11.73 19.83
N THR A 71 5.33 12.15 19.48
CA THR A 71 6.23 12.85 20.39
C THR A 71 6.01 14.36 20.31
N GLU A 72 6.42 15.08 21.33
CA GLU A 72 6.16 16.52 21.51
C GLU A 72 6.48 17.38 20.27
N GLN A 73 7.52 17.02 19.54
CA GLN A 73 7.93 17.71 18.31
C GLN A 73 6.86 17.76 17.20
N TYR A 74 5.86 16.87 17.25
CA TYR A 74 4.74 16.81 16.27
C TYR A 74 3.46 17.46 16.78
N SER A 75 3.51 18.20 17.90
CA SER A 75 2.31 18.82 18.51
C SER A 75 1.59 19.76 17.56
N GLU A 76 2.31 20.61 16.82
CA GLU A 76 1.70 21.53 15.84
C GLU A 76 1.07 20.76 14.66
N PHE A 77 1.75 19.75 14.14
CA PHE A 77 1.18 18.87 13.10
C PHE A 77 -0.15 18.24 13.55
N VAL A 78 -0.21 17.73 14.78
CA VAL A 78 -1.43 17.10 15.31
C VAL A 78 -2.52 18.11 15.57
N LYS A 79 -2.19 19.33 16.03
CA LYS A 79 -3.13 20.43 16.19
C LYS A 79 -3.80 20.79 14.87
N ASP A 80 -3.03 20.93 13.80
CA ASP A 80 -3.54 21.23 12.47
C ASP A 80 -4.42 20.08 11.93
N ALA A 81 -4.05 18.84 12.23
CA ALA A 81 -4.84 17.66 11.87
C ALA A 81 -6.18 17.59 12.63
N LEU A 82 -6.19 17.91 13.93
CA LEU A 82 -7.41 17.92 14.75
C LEU A 82 -8.40 19.00 14.34
N ALA A 83 -7.95 20.08 13.70
CA ALA A 83 -8.83 21.10 13.14
C ALA A 83 -9.68 20.59 11.96
N LYS A 84 -9.25 19.51 11.30
CA LYS A 84 -9.86 18.96 10.08
C LYS A 84 -10.42 17.56 10.24
N HIS A 85 -9.91 16.77 11.18
CA HIS A 85 -10.20 15.36 11.31
C HIS A 85 -10.51 14.96 12.76
N VAL A 86 -11.29 13.90 12.94
CA VAL A 86 -11.65 13.36 14.27
C VAL A 86 -10.94 12.02 14.48
N PHE A 87 -10.04 11.96 15.47
CA PHE A 87 -9.34 10.73 15.87
C PHE A 87 -8.92 10.81 17.34
N ASN A 88 -8.63 9.66 17.93
CA ASN A 88 -8.03 9.62 19.28
C ASN A 88 -6.53 9.87 19.16
N PHE A 89 -5.92 10.45 20.21
CA PHE A 89 -4.49 10.65 20.22
C PHE A 89 -3.86 10.49 21.60
N SER A 90 -2.56 10.25 21.62
CA SER A 90 -1.75 10.19 22.85
C SER A 90 -0.38 10.81 22.59
N ILE A 91 0.03 11.70 23.46
CA ILE A 91 1.41 12.22 23.50
C ILE A 91 2.25 11.21 24.26
N ILE A 92 3.33 10.73 23.66
CA ILE A 92 4.20 9.69 24.19
C ILE A 92 5.67 10.10 24.11
N THR A 93 6.50 9.44 24.91
CA THR A 93 7.95 9.63 24.86
C THR A 93 8.57 8.86 23.69
N GLU A 94 9.78 9.26 23.24
CA GLU A 94 10.57 8.53 22.24
C GLU A 94 10.80 7.07 22.67
N LYS A 95 11.02 6.84 23.97
CA LYS A 95 11.18 5.49 24.55
C LYS A 95 9.90 4.64 24.43
N GLU A 96 8.74 5.24 24.51
CA GLU A 96 7.47 4.53 24.32
C GLU A 96 7.19 4.30 22.85
N LEU A 97 7.49 5.28 22.01
CA LEU A 97 7.37 5.15 20.56
C LEU A 97 8.23 3.98 20.04
N SER A 98 9.47 3.86 20.50
CA SER A 98 10.35 2.74 20.11
C SER A 98 9.85 1.36 20.54
N LYS A 99 8.93 1.27 21.51
CA LYS A 99 8.31 -0.01 21.92
C LYS A 99 7.17 -0.45 20.98
N ILE A 100 6.62 0.46 20.20
CA ILE A 100 5.46 0.21 19.33
C ILE A 100 5.77 0.38 17.84
N SER A 101 6.90 1.01 17.50
CA SER A 101 7.37 1.19 16.13
C SER A 101 8.02 -0.10 15.60
N ASN A 102 7.91 -0.32 14.29
CA ASN A 102 8.61 -1.37 13.56
C ASN A 102 9.93 -0.88 12.92
N PHE A 103 10.23 0.41 13.05
CA PHE A 103 11.47 0.99 12.53
C PHE A 103 12.56 1.02 13.60
N SER A 104 13.80 0.77 13.18
CA SER A 104 14.99 0.92 14.03
C SER A 104 15.15 2.35 14.54
N THR A 105 14.76 3.34 13.72
CA THR A 105 14.73 4.76 14.08
C THR A 105 13.32 5.28 13.86
N PRO A 106 12.46 5.30 14.89
CA PRO A 106 11.10 5.80 14.79
C PRO A 106 11.03 7.27 14.39
N ASN A 107 10.07 7.63 13.55
CA ASN A 107 9.93 8.98 13.00
C ASN A 107 9.02 9.91 13.84
N GLY A 108 8.91 9.69 15.15
CA GLY A 108 8.18 10.57 16.07
C GLY A 108 6.64 10.50 15.99
N LEU A 109 6.08 9.79 15.00
CA LEU A 109 4.64 9.74 14.73
C LEU A 109 4.22 8.34 14.26
N LEU A 110 3.21 7.74 14.92
CA LEU A 110 2.62 6.45 14.57
C LEU A 110 1.10 6.52 14.64
N ALA A 111 0.41 6.02 13.61
CA ALA A 111 -1.03 5.96 13.52
C ALA A 111 -1.55 4.52 13.49
N ILE A 112 -2.68 4.26 14.14
CA ILE A 112 -3.52 3.09 13.90
C ILE A 112 -4.58 3.50 12.89
N CYS A 113 -4.64 2.81 11.77
CA CYS A 113 -5.59 3.01 10.69
C CYS A 113 -6.53 1.82 10.58
N LYS A 114 -7.80 2.05 10.25
CA LYS A 114 -8.73 0.99 9.82
C LYS A 114 -8.43 0.60 8.38
N PHE A 115 -8.74 -0.63 7.99
CA PHE A 115 -8.71 -1.01 6.58
C PHE A 115 -9.64 -0.11 5.78
N PRO A 116 -9.24 0.34 4.59
CA PRO A 116 -10.15 1.01 3.67
C PRO A 116 -11.33 0.09 3.35
N ASN A 117 -12.52 0.66 3.28
CA ASN A 117 -13.71 -0.10 2.91
C ASN A 117 -13.93 0.00 1.40
N PHE A 118 -13.62 -1.06 0.67
CA PHE A 118 -13.79 -1.14 -0.76
C PHE A 118 -14.80 -2.23 -1.12
N ASP A 119 -15.80 -1.88 -1.91
CA ASP A 119 -16.73 -2.84 -2.50
C ASP A 119 -16.14 -3.36 -3.82
N PHE A 120 -15.49 -4.51 -3.77
CA PHE A 120 -14.93 -5.14 -4.96
C PHE A 120 -15.95 -6.03 -5.65
N SER A 121 -16.15 -5.75 -6.92
CA SER A 121 -16.82 -6.66 -7.84
C SER A 121 -15.94 -6.90 -9.05
N ILE A 122 -15.79 -8.15 -9.46
CA ILE A 122 -15.02 -8.52 -10.66
C ILE A 122 -15.52 -7.78 -11.93
N ASN A 123 -16.81 -7.43 -11.97
CA ASN A 123 -17.41 -6.70 -13.09
C ASN A 123 -16.84 -5.28 -13.25
N VAL A 124 -16.28 -4.67 -12.20
CA VAL A 124 -15.64 -3.36 -12.29
C VAL A 124 -14.45 -3.40 -13.24
N LEU A 125 -13.76 -4.55 -13.32
CA LEU A 125 -12.59 -4.72 -14.17
C LEU A 125 -12.92 -4.67 -15.66
N ARG A 126 -14.17 -4.99 -16.06
CA ARG A 126 -14.60 -5.07 -17.46
C ARG A 126 -14.37 -3.77 -18.24
N LYS A 127 -14.46 -2.63 -17.55
CA LYS A 127 -14.30 -1.28 -18.14
C LYS A 127 -13.20 -0.51 -17.42
N SER A 128 -12.14 -1.21 -17.04
CA SER A 128 -10.99 -0.60 -16.37
C SER A 128 -9.68 -1.22 -16.87
N PHE A 129 -8.60 -0.48 -16.67
CA PHE A 129 -7.26 -1.03 -16.70
C PHE A 129 -6.89 -1.42 -15.27
N SER A 130 -6.44 -2.65 -15.08
CA SER A 130 -6.10 -3.22 -13.77
C SER A 130 -4.84 -4.08 -13.85
N LEU A 131 -4.28 -4.44 -12.71
CA LEU A 131 -3.11 -5.30 -12.61
C LEU A 131 -3.46 -6.63 -11.97
N TYR A 132 -2.76 -7.68 -12.40
CA TYR A 132 -2.58 -8.90 -11.64
C TYR A 132 -1.10 -9.06 -11.28
N LEU A 133 -0.80 -9.21 -9.99
CA LEU A 133 0.57 -9.34 -9.48
C LEU A 133 0.82 -10.79 -9.05
N ASP A 134 1.73 -11.45 -9.78
CA ASP A 134 2.05 -12.87 -9.60
C ASP A 134 3.31 -13.03 -8.74
N GLY A 135 3.11 -13.34 -7.46
CA GLY A 135 4.18 -13.68 -6.54
C GLY A 135 5.14 -12.54 -6.18
N ILE A 136 4.68 -11.29 -6.15
CA ILE A 136 5.51 -10.15 -5.70
C ILE A 136 5.80 -10.31 -4.21
N LYS A 137 7.05 -10.64 -3.86
CA LYS A 137 7.48 -10.91 -2.47
C LYS A 137 8.06 -9.67 -1.78
N ASP A 138 8.73 -8.79 -2.53
CA ASP A 138 9.31 -7.58 -1.97
C ASP A 138 8.23 -6.53 -1.66
N PRO A 139 8.11 -6.10 -0.39
CA PRO A 139 7.10 -5.14 0.02
C PRO A 139 7.35 -3.73 -0.55
N GLY A 140 8.61 -3.38 -0.86
CA GLY A 140 8.96 -2.13 -1.51
C GLY A 140 8.39 -2.07 -2.93
N ASN A 141 8.48 -3.18 -3.67
CA ASN A 141 7.94 -3.29 -5.02
C ASN A 141 6.42 -3.20 -5.01
N LEU A 142 5.74 -3.96 -4.13
CA LEU A 142 4.28 -3.87 -4.03
C LEU A 142 3.83 -2.44 -3.73
N GLY A 143 4.40 -1.78 -2.73
CA GLY A 143 4.02 -0.41 -2.38
C GLY A 143 4.32 0.60 -3.48
N THR A 144 5.44 0.44 -4.20
CA THR A 144 5.76 1.27 -5.36
C THR A 144 4.76 1.06 -6.50
N ILE A 145 4.36 -0.19 -6.80
CA ILE A 145 3.34 -0.49 -7.80
C ILE A 145 2.00 0.14 -7.40
N VAL A 146 1.57 0.01 -6.16
CA VAL A 146 0.35 0.65 -5.64
C VAL A 146 0.39 2.16 -5.85
N ARG A 147 1.52 2.80 -5.56
CA ARG A 147 1.69 4.25 -5.78
C ARG A 147 1.66 4.64 -7.26
N VAL A 148 2.24 3.84 -8.13
CA VAL A 148 2.18 4.05 -9.58
C VAL A 148 0.75 3.89 -10.09
N CYS A 149 0.01 2.90 -9.61
CA CYS A 149 -1.40 2.73 -9.94
C CYS A 149 -2.25 3.93 -9.54
N ASP A 150 -2.06 4.45 -8.32
CA ASP A 150 -2.72 5.68 -7.85
C ASP A 150 -2.43 6.87 -8.78
N TRP A 151 -1.16 7.05 -9.15
CA TRP A 151 -0.73 8.13 -10.04
C TRP A 151 -1.41 8.09 -11.42
N PHE A 152 -1.60 6.89 -11.97
CA PHE A 152 -2.21 6.69 -13.28
C PHE A 152 -3.73 6.42 -13.24
N GLY A 153 -4.36 6.55 -12.06
CA GLY A 153 -5.80 6.35 -11.89
C GLY A 153 -6.24 4.89 -12.05
N ILE A 154 -5.36 3.95 -11.74
CA ILE A 154 -5.65 2.51 -11.74
C ILE A 154 -6.10 2.11 -10.34
N ASN A 155 -7.40 1.88 -10.17
CA ASN A 155 -8.00 1.70 -8.86
C ASN A 155 -8.00 0.26 -8.35
N ASN A 156 -7.68 -0.74 -9.20
CA ASN A 156 -7.78 -2.14 -8.84
C ASN A 156 -6.50 -2.91 -9.15
N ILE A 157 -5.98 -3.58 -8.14
CA ILE A 157 -4.88 -4.55 -8.23
C ILE A 157 -5.40 -5.87 -7.67
N VAL A 158 -5.21 -6.95 -8.41
CA VAL A 158 -5.41 -8.32 -7.92
C VAL A 158 -4.04 -8.95 -7.73
N CYS A 159 -3.81 -9.56 -6.58
CA CYS A 159 -2.57 -10.23 -6.23
C CYS A 159 -2.79 -11.74 -6.11
N SER A 160 -1.82 -12.54 -6.49
CA SER A 160 -1.77 -13.95 -6.13
C SER A 160 -1.72 -14.12 -4.62
N LEU A 161 -2.19 -15.26 -4.12
CA LEU A 161 -2.29 -15.53 -2.67
C LEU A 161 -0.94 -15.52 -1.96
N ASP A 162 0.13 -15.72 -2.68
CA ASP A 162 1.50 -15.75 -2.19
C ASP A 162 2.25 -14.41 -2.34
N THR A 163 1.61 -13.38 -2.91
CA THR A 163 2.12 -12.00 -2.89
C THR A 163 2.14 -11.46 -1.46
N VAL A 164 3.12 -10.61 -1.14
CA VAL A 164 3.27 -9.99 0.18
C VAL A 164 2.01 -9.21 0.58
N ASP A 165 1.67 -9.24 1.88
CA ASP A 165 0.50 -8.54 2.43
C ASP A 165 0.58 -7.02 2.21
N CYS A 166 -0.44 -6.45 1.57
CA CYS A 166 -0.52 -5.02 1.22
C CYS A 166 -0.54 -4.09 2.46
N PHE A 167 -0.93 -4.60 3.64
CA PHE A 167 -0.86 -3.86 4.90
C PHE A 167 0.43 -4.12 5.70
N ASN A 168 1.44 -4.75 5.10
CA ASN A 168 2.78 -4.81 5.68
C ASN A 168 3.34 -3.39 5.85
N SER A 169 4.04 -3.11 6.96
CA SER A 169 4.56 -1.77 7.27
C SER A 169 5.46 -1.17 6.18
N LYS A 170 6.26 -2.01 5.50
CA LYS A 170 7.09 -1.55 4.38
C LYS A 170 6.28 -1.23 3.14
N VAL A 171 5.17 -1.94 2.87
CA VAL A 171 4.23 -1.61 1.79
C VAL A 171 3.54 -0.27 2.07
N ILE A 172 3.04 -0.09 3.31
CA ILE A 172 2.43 1.17 3.75
C ILE A 172 3.41 2.33 3.53
N GLN A 173 4.67 2.16 3.92
CA GLN A 173 5.69 3.19 3.77
C GLN A 173 5.99 3.50 2.30
N SER A 174 6.18 2.49 1.45
CA SER A 174 6.53 2.69 0.04
C SER A 174 5.36 3.16 -0.82
N SER A 175 4.12 2.84 -0.44
CA SER A 175 2.90 3.33 -1.11
C SER A 175 2.58 4.81 -0.81
N MET A 176 3.19 5.40 0.23
CA MET A 176 3.02 6.80 0.60
C MET A 176 1.54 7.24 0.74
N GLY A 177 0.69 6.36 1.30
CA GLY A 177 -0.74 6.61 1.49
C GLY A 177 -1.66 6.13 0.36
N SER A 178 -1.12 5.81 -0.83
CA SER A 178 -1.91 5.33 -1.98
C SER A 178 -2.70 4.04 -1.69
N ILE A 179 -2.28 3.26 -0.68
CA ILE A 179 -3.00 2.06 -0.24
C ILE A 179 -4.44 2.35 0.23
N ALA A 180 -4.75 3.58 0.58
CA ALA A 180 -6.09 3.99 0.98
C ALA A 180 -7.01 4.30 -0.22
N ARG A 181 -6.45 4.44 -1.44
CA ARG A 181 -7.16 4.81 -2.68
C ARG A 181 -7.18 3.69 -3.71
N VAL A 182 -6.15 2.85 -3.72
CA VAL A 182 -6.04 1.71 -4.63
C VAL A 182 -6.47 0.43 -3.94
N GLN A 183 -7.45 -0.26 -4.52
CA GLN A 183 -7.99 -1.52 -4.00
C GLN A 183 -7.04 -2.68 -4.32
N VAL A 184 -6.53 -3.35 -3.30
CA VAL A 184 -5.68 -4.54 -3.45
C VAL A 184 -6.43 -5.77 -2.97
N HIS A 185 -6.65 -6.71 -3.88
CA HIS A 185 -7.38 -7.96 -3.64
C HIS A 185 -6.47 -9.17 -3.83
N TYR A 186 -6.73 -10.23 -3.09
CA TYR A 186 -5.98 -11.47 -3.21
C TYR A 186 -6.86 -12.58 -3.77
N MET A 187 -6.44 -13.16 -4.89
CA MET A 187 -7.20 -14.22 -5.56
C MET A 187 -6.27 -15.15 -6.35
N ASP A 188 -6.56 -16.44 -6.31
CA ASP A 188 -5.91 -17.41 -7.18
C ASP A 188 -6.12 -17.07 -8.67
N PHE A 189 -5.07 -17.23 -9.49
CA PHE A 189 -5.12 -16.81 -10.89
C PHE A 189 -6.16 -17.57 -11.72
N LYS A 190 -6.29 -18.90 -11.52
CA LYS A 190 -7.24 -19.71 -12.29
C LYS A 190 -8.67 -19.26 -12.04
N LYS A 191 -8.97 -18.96 -10.75
CA LYS A 191 -10.27 -18.38 -10.38
C LYS A 191 -10.45 -16.99 -11.01
N PHE A 192 -9.49 -16.09 -10.85
CA PHE A 192 -9.51 -14.75 -11.43
C PHE A 192 -9.74 -14.79 -12.95
N TYR A 193 -8.93 -15.59 -13.66
CA TYR A 193 -9.03 -15.72 -15.11
C TYR A 193 -10.37 -16.31 -15.56
N SER A 194 -10.88 -17.32 -14.83
CA SER A 194 -12.22 -17.87 -15.09
C SER A 194 -13.31 -16.82 -14.98
N ASP A 195 -13.20 -15.91 -14.03
CA ASP A 195 -14.20 -14.85 -13.80
C ASP A 195 -14.15 -13.76 -14.89
N ILE A 196 -12.96 -13.47 -15.45
CA ILE A 196 -12.78 -12.40 -16.46
C ILE A 196 -12.73 -12.88 -17.90
N LYS A 197 -12.54 -14.17 -18.18
CA LYS A 197 -12.35 -14.69 -19.55
C LYS A 197 -13.45 -14.29 -20.53
N ASN A 198 -14.71 -14.12 -20.04
CA ASN A 198 -15.85 -13.70 -20.84
C ASN A 198 -15.83 -12.18 -21.15
N PHE A 199 -14.91 -11.40 -20.54
CA PHE A 199 -14.72 -9.99 -20.87
C PHE A 199 -13.74 -9.81 -22.03
N ILE A 200 -12.94 -10.84 -22.36
CA ILE A 200 -11.90 -10.75 -23.37
C ILE A 200 -12.51 -10.55 -24.76
N ASN A 201 -12.20 -9.40 -25.35
CA ASN A 201 -12.63 -8.97 -26.67
C ASN A 201 -11.58 -7.95 -27.20
N PRO A 202 -11.72 -7.38 -28.40
CA PRO A 202 -10.74 -6.41 -28.91
C PRO A 202 -10.48 -5.20 -28.01
N ASP A 203 -11.47 -4.76 -27.22
CA ASP A 203 -11.38 -3.60 -26.34
C ASP A 203 -10.89 -3.94 -24.92
N PHE A 204 -10.95 -5.21 -24.54
CA PHE A 204 -10.48 -5.72 -23.25
C PHE A 204 -9.59 -6.94 -23.44
N GLN A 205 -8.31 -6.84 -23.10
CA GLN A 205 -7.34 -7.93 -23.23
C GLN A 205 -6.51 -8.14 -21.95
N VAL A 206 -5.90 -9.31 -21.86
CA VAL A 206 -5.00 -9.70 -20.75
C VAL A 206 -3.60 -9.91 -21.31
N PHE A 207 -2.62 -9.24 -20.73
CA PHE A 207 -1.22 -9.31 -21.15
C PHE A 207 -0.31 -9.74 -20.01
N ALA A 208 0.61 -10.64 -20.29
CA ALA A 208 1.71 -10.96 -19.39
C ALA A 208 2.95 -10.14 -19.75
N ALA A 209 3.57 -9.50 -18.76
CA ALA A 209 4.86 -8.85 -18.94
C ALA A 209 5.97 -9.90 -18.91
N THR A 210 6.64 -10.07 -20.06
CA THR A 210 7.72 -11.06 -20.25
C THR A 210 8.92 -10.41 -20.95
N LEU A 211 10.03 -11.16 -21.06
CA LEU A 211 11.22 -10.66 -21.76
C LEU A 211 11.07 -10.74 -23.30
N ASP A 212 10.33 -11.74 -23.79
CA ASP A 212 10.24 -12.09 -25.22
C ASP A 212 8.89 -11.68 -25.85
N GLY A 213 8.08 -10.91 -25.16
CA GLY A 213 6.78 -10.45 -25.63
C GLY A 213 6.87 -9.39 -26.74
N LYS A 214 5.73 -8.93 -27.23
CA LYS A 214 5.64 -7.82 -28.21
C LYS A 214 6.17 -6.53 -27.58
N ASN A 215 6.90 -5.74 -28.36
CA ASN A 215 7.49 -4.47 -27.93
C ASN A 215 6.41 -3.48 -27.49
N ALA A 216 6.36 -3.18 -26.18
CA ALA A 216 5.39 -2.28 -25.57
C ALA A 216 5.37 -0.88 -26.18
N PHE A 217 6.53 -0.35 -26.61
CA PHE A 217 6.63 1.01 -27.19
C PHE A 217 6.05 1.12 -28.61
N LYS A 218 5.84 -0.01 -29.29
CA LYS A 218 5.25 -0.08 -30.63
C LYS A 218 3.86 -0.71 -30.62
N PHE A 219 3.41 -1.16 -29.45
CA PHE A 219 2.13 -1.86 -29.33
C PHE A 219 0.99 -0.88 -29.11
N LYS A 220 -0.11 -1.08 -29.84
CA LYS A 220 -1.34 -0.32 -29.60
C LYS A 220 -2.18 -1.06 -28.56
N PHE A 221 -2.14 -0.58 -27.34
CA PHE A 221 -2.92 -1.15 -26.23
C PHE A 221 -4.41 -0.92 -26.42
N PRO A 222 -5.27 -1.86 -25.99
CA PRO A 222 -6.70 -1.66 -25.91
C PRO A 222 -7.05 -0.65 -24.80
N GLU A 223 -8.30 -0.20 -24.79
CA GLU A 223 -8.75 0.77 -23.78
C GLU A 223 -8.75 0.18 -22.37
N PHE A 224 -9.18 -1.08 -22.24
CA PHE A 224 -9.31 -1.79 -20.97
C PHE A 224 -8.52 -3.09 -20.97
N GLY A 225 -8.28 -3.63 -19.78
CA GLY A 225 -7.65 -4.93 -19.66
C GLY A 225 -6.88 -5.15 -18.38
N VAL A 226 -6.14 -6.24 -18.35
CA VAL A 226 -5.31 -6.64 -17.22
C VAL A 226 -3.86 -6.78 -17.66
N LEU A 227 -2.95 -6.12 -16.95
CA LEU A 227 -1.51 -6.33 -17.04
C LEU A 227 -1.05 -7.26 -15.92
N ILE A 228 -0.42 -8.37 -16.29
CA ILE A 228 0.16 -9.32 -15.33
C ILE A 228 1.65 -9.00 -15.17
N ILE A 229 2.07 -8.77 -13.94
CA ILE A 229 3.48 -8.57 -13.57
C ILE A 229 3.90 -9.72 -12.66
N GLY A 230 4.96 -10.41 -13.03
CA GLY A 230 5.53 -11.51 -12.26
C GLY A 230 6.59 -11.07 -11.26
N SER A 231 7.05 -12.03 -10.47
CA SER A 231 8.13 -11.83 -9.49
C SER A 231 9.48 -11.55 -10.16
N GLU A 232 10.40 -10.94 -9.40
CA GLU A 232 11.75 -10.60 -9.89
C GLU A 232 12.59 -11.85 -10.21
N SER A 233 12.35 -12.95 -9.49
CA SER A 233 13.14 -14.16 -9.60
C SER A 233 12.67 -15.11 -10.70
N HIS A 234 11.38 -15.18 -10.98
CA HIS A 234 10.79 -16.18 -11.88
C HIS A 234 9.96 -15.56 -13.01
N GLY A 235 9.73 -14.23 -12.96
CA GLY A 235 8.79 -13.60 -13.90
C GLY A 235 7.36 -14.05 -13.65
N VAL A 236 6.55 -14.06 -14.69
CA VAL A 236 5.18 -14.59 -14.68
C VAL A 236 5.24 -16.13 -14.73
N SER A 237 4.48 -16.80 -13.88
CA SER A 237 4.48 -18.25 -13.74
C SER A 237 4.01 -18.97 -15.01
N ASN A 238 4.55 -20.16 -15.27
CA ASN A 238 4.18 -20.97 -16.44
C ASN A 238 2.69 -21.32 -16.47
N ASP A 239 2.07 -21.52 -15.32
CA ASP A 239 0.63 -21.76 -15.21
C ASP A 239 -0.18 -20.59 -15.78
N ILE A 240 0.25 -19.36 -15.52
CA ILE A 240 -0.37 -18.15 -16.07
C ILE A 240 -0.10 -18.03 -17.56
N LEU A 241 1.16 -18.22 -17.99
CA LEU A 241 1.55 -18.15 -19.41
C LEU A 241 0.84 -19.18 -20.28
N SER A 242 0.49 -20.33 -19.72
CA SER A 242 -0.31 -21.35 -20.43
C SER A 242 -1.74 -20.90 -20.77
N LEU A 243 -2.30 -19.96 -19.99
CA LEU A 243 -3.66 -19.43 -20.14
C LEU A 243 -3.68 -18.10 -20.88
N VAL A 244 -2.66 -17.26 -20.71
CA VAL A 244 -2.56 -15.92 -21.29
C VAL A 244 -1.64 -15.95 -22.50
N LYS A 245 -2.22 -15.78 -23.67
CA LYS A 245 -1.49 -15.90 -24.96
C LYS A 245 -0.86 -14.59 -25.43
N SER A 246 -1.17 -13.47 -24.80
CA SER A 246 -0.66 -12.17 -25.20
C SER A 246 0.44 -11.74 -24.23
N GLU A 247 1.65 -11.58 -24.77
CA GLU A 247 2.83 -11.17 -24.02
C GLU A 247 3.35 -9.82 -24.50
N ILE A 248 3.78 -8.99 -23.54
CA ILE A 248 4.32 -7.65 -23.77
C ILE A 248 5.71 -7.57 -23.13
N SER A 249 6.66 -7.01 -23.84
CA SER A 249 8.03 -6.80 -23.38
C SER A 249 8.46 -5.34 -23.44
N ILE A 250 9.32 -4.95 -22.52
CA ILE A 250 10.09 -3.71 -22.61
C ILE A 250 11.35 -4.03 -23.41
N PRO A 251 11.56 -3.40 -24.58
CA PRO A 251 12.68 -3.75 -25.43
C PRO A 251 14.01 -3.42 -24.75
N LYS A 252 14.91 -4.37 -24.78
CA LYS A 252 16.27 -4.27 -24.27
C LYS A 252 17.20 -3.82 -25.39
N ARG A 253 18.16 -2.91 -25.11
CA ARG A 253 19.24 -2.59 -26.07
C ARG A 253 20.19 -3.78 -26.19
N ASN A 254 20.75 -3.95 -27.39
CA ASN A 254 21.79 -4.97 -27.61
C ASN A 254 23.00 -4.70 -26.70
N GLN A 255 23.67 -5.77 -26.26
CA GLN A 255 24.92 -5.75 -25.49
C GLN A 255 24.82 -5.20 -24.04
N VAL A 256 23.61 -5.05 -23.46
CA VAL A 256 23.48 -4.73 -22.03
C VAL A 256 23.53 -5.99 -21.16
N ARG A 257 24.15 -5.87 -19.96
CA ARG A 257 24.36 -7.00 -19.04
C ARG A 257 23.17 -7.27 -18.10
N ALA A 258 22.30 -6.27 -17.90
CA ALA A 258 21.12 -6.46 -17.04
C ALA A 258 20.20 -7.54 -17.64
N GLU A 259 19.86 -8.56 -16.84
CA GLU A 259 19.02 -9.68 -17.28
C GLU A 259 17.54 -9.30 -17.30
N SER A 260 17.07 -8.57 -16.30
CA SER A 260 15.69 -8.11 -16.14
C SER A 260 15.63 -6.73 -15.50
N LEU A 261 14.45 -6.14 -15.50
CA LEU A 261 14.11 -4.94 -14.73
C LEU A 261 13.46 -5.36 -13.40
N ASN A 262 13.61 -4.50 -12.39
CA ASN A 262 12.84 -4.60 -11.17
C ASN A 262 11.33 -4.59 -11.49
N ALA A 263 10.51 -5.39 -10.78
CA ALA A 263 9.09 -5.56 -11.07
C ALA A 263 8.30 -4.24 -11.03
N ALA A 264 8.59 -3.35 -10.07
CA ALA A 264 7.92 -2.05 -9.99
C ALA A 264 8.34 -1.11 -11.14
N SER A 265 9.61 -1.18 -11.58
CA SER A 265 10.10 -0.44 -12.75
C SER A 265 9.44 -0.93 -14.03
N ALA A 266 9.34 -2.24 -14.23
CA ALA A 266 8.68 -2.82 -15.39
C ALA A 266 7.19 -2.45 -15.43
N ALA A 267 6.49 -2.57 -14.30
CA ALA A 267 5.11 -2.14 -14.16
C ALA A 267 4.94 -0.67 -14.54
N SER A 268 5.78 0.22 -13.99
CA SER A 268 5.71 1.67 -14.25
C SER A 268 5.85 2.02 -15.72
N ILE A 269 6.80 1.39 -16.44
CA ILE A 269 7.04 1.64 -17.85
C ILE A 269 5.86 1.17 -18.71
N ILE A 270 5.34 -0.06 -18.47
CA ILE A 270 4.23 -0.59 -19.26
C ILE A 270 2.93 0.17 -18.96
N ILE A 271 2.67 0.51 -17.71
CA ILE A 271 1.51 1.32 -17.31
C ILE A 271 1.55 2.69 -18.01
N SER A 272 2.70 3.36 -18.00
CA SER A 272 2.90 4.64 -18.68
C SER A 272 2.60 4.53 -20.18
N GLU A 273 3.12 3.50 -20.85
CA GLU A 273 2.85 3.26 -22.25
C GLU A 273 1.38 2.94 -22.55
N TRP A 274 0.73 2.13 -21.72
CA TRP A 274 -0.69 1.80 -21.89
C TRP A 274 -1.60 3.01 -21.69
N THR A 275 -1.27 3.88 -20.74
CA THR A 275 -2.14 5.01 -20.37
C THR A 275 -1.82 6.31 -21.10
N LYS A 276 -0.69 6.42 -21.81
CA LYS A 276 -0.22 7.68 -22.43
C LYS A 276 -1.26 8.41 -23.26
N ASN A 277 -2.09 7.67 -24.03
CA ASN A 277 -3.09 8.27 -24.89
C ASN A 277 -4.34 8.79 -24.14
N LYS A 278 -4.45 8.50 -22.84
CA LYS A 278 -5.54 9.02 -21.99
C LYS A 278 -5.25 10.43 -21.45
N PHE A 279 -4.02 10.89 -21.59
CA PHE A 279 -3.56 12.21 -21.12
C PHE A 279 -3.29 13.20 -22.27
N LEU A 280 -3.45 12.76 -23.51
CA LEU A 280 -3.33 13.56 -24.72
C LEU A 280 -4.71 13.85 -25.30
#